data_dda8ddd7bb1c9d4fda66f3cabc896b5a
#
_entry.id   dda8ddd7bb1c9d4fda66f3cabc896b5a
#
_cell.length_a   1.000
_cell.length_b   1.000
_cell.length_c   1.000
_cell.angle_alpha   90.00
_cell.angle_beta   90.00
_cell.angle_gamma   90.00
#
_symmetry.space_group_name_H-M   'P 1'
#
loop_
_entity.id
_entity.type
_entity.pdbx_description
1 polymer ?
#
loop_
_entity_poly.entity_id
_entity_poly.type
_entity_poly.pdbx_seq_one_letter_code
_entity_poly.pdbx_strand_id
1 'polypeptide(L)'
;MIDLTKNEEKIEQNIQHCRERKIKLPTFSQMQNPELVPDEIKDNLKEISLWETDPNNLFRITWKNEPVSKGGGFGNVNYMVIPSELSGVKAKIIALIGKWFPTGAHKVGATYGCLVPNLTTGQFSPSETKAVWPSTGNYCRGGAYVSSLMGCDSIAILPENMSRERFDWLNKIAGEIITTPGSESNVKEIFDKCIELKNTRDDILI
;
A
#
# COMPACT_ATOMS: atom_id res chain seq x y z
N MET A 1 -8.95 16.19 -3.92
CA MET A 1 -8.55 16.63 -2.56
C MET A 1 -9.19 15.63 -1.60
N ILE A 2 -8.45 15.13 -0.60
CA ILE A 2 -9.02 14.21 0.40
C ILE A 2 -9.98 15.01 1.28
N ASP A 3 -11.20 14.50 1.48
CA ASP A 3 -12.14 15.06 2.44
C ASP A 3 -11.70 14.71 3.87
N LEU A 4 -11.45 15.70 4.68
CA LEU A 4 -11.05 15.55 6.09
C LEU A 4 -12.20 15.85 7.06
N THR A 5 -13.42 15.99 6.57
CA THR A 5 -14.61 16.11 7.42
C THR A 5 -14.78 14.82 8.22
N LYS A 6 -14.94 14.95 9.51
CA LYS A 6 -15.06 13.79 10.41
C LYS A 6 -16.49 13.27 10.47
N ASN A 7 -16.60 11.95 10.43
CA ASN A 7 -17.81 11.20 10.78
C ASN A 7 -17.53 10.41 12.06
N GLU A 8 -17.94 10.95 13.19
CA GLU A 8 -17.58 10.41 14.52
C GLU A 8 -18.14 8.99 14.75
N GLU A 9 -19.33 8.68 14.23
CA GLU A 9 -19.92 7.33 14.33
C GLU A 9 -19.06 6.31 13.59
N LYS A 10 -18.67 6.60 12.35
CA LYS A 10 -17.83 5.70 11.56
C LYS A 10 -16.40 5.62 12.10
N ILE A 11 -15.88 6.68 12.69
CA ILE A 11 -14.59 6.67 13.38
C ILE A 11 -14.61 5.65 14.52
N GLU A 12 -15.66 5.65 15.37
CA GLU A 12 -15.75 4.69 16.47
C GLU A 12 -15.85 3.24 15.97
N GLN A 13 -16.62 2.99 14.92
CA GLN A 13 -16.69 1.69 14.26
C GLN A 13 -15.32 1.25 13.72
N ASN A 14 -14.57 2.17 13.08
CA ASN A 14 -13.23 1.90 12.56
C ASN A 14 -12.22 1.63 13.68
N ILE A 15 -12.32 2.32 14.82
CA ILE A 15 -11.51 2.04 16.00
C ILE A 15 -11.77 0.64 16.52
N GLN A 16 -13.04 0.25 16.62
CA GLN A 16 -13.42 -1.10 17.06
C GLN A 16 -12.91 -2.17 16.10
N HIS A 17 -13.06 -1.97 14.78
CA HIS A 17 -12.51 -2.85 13.75
C HIS A 17 -11.00 -3.06 13.90
N CYS A 18 -10.23 -1.98 14.12
CA CYS A 18 -8.79 -2.06 14.33
C CYS A 18 -8.43 -2.79 15.63
N ARG A 19 -9.16 -2.56 16.71
CA ARG A 19 -8.95 -3.22 18.02
C ARG A 19 -9.16 -4.73 17.94
N GLU A 20 -10.26 -5.17 17.33
CA GLU A 20 -10.60 -6.60 17.17
C GLU A 20 -9.57 -7.36 16.34
N ARG A 21 -8.96 -6.70 15.36
CA ARG A 21 -7.93 -7.26 14.47
C ARG A 21 -6.50 -6.99 14.92
N LYS A 22 -6.33 -6.33 16.08
CA LYS A 22 -5.01 -5.93 16.62
C LYS A 22 -4.19 -5.08 15.65
N ILE A 23 -4.88 -4.27 14.84
CA ILE A 23 -4.25 -3.39 13.87
C ILE A 23 -3.82 -2.11 14.58
N LYS A 24 -2.54 -1.79 14.50
CA LYS A 24 -1.96 -0.51 14.94
C LYS A 24 -1.51 0.25 13.70
N LEU A 25 -2.05 1.46 13.50
CA LEU A 25 -1.68 2.29 12.35
C LEU A 25 -0.42 3.10 12.70
N PRO A 26 0.66 3.00 11.90
CA PRO A 26 1.82 3.86 12.08
C PRO A 26 1.46 5.31 11.73
N THR A 27 2.04 6.25 12.48
CA THR A 27 1.99 7.66 12.12
C THR A 27 3.01 7.97 11.01
N PHE A 28 2.79 9.04 10.26
CA PHE A 28 3.79 9.50 9.27
C PHE A 28 5.12 9.86 9.93
N SER A 29 5.10 10.34 11.18
CA SER A 29 6.33 10.58 11.96
C SER A 29 7.11 9.30 12.23
N GLN A 30 6.45 8.20 12.55
CA GLN A 30 7.08 6.88 12.72
C GLN A 30 7.64 6.34 11.41
N MET A 31 6.96 6.58 10.28
CA MET A 31 7.48 6.19 8.96
C MET A 31 8.75 6.96 8.57
N GLN A 32 8.83 8.24 8.95
CA GLN A 32 10.02 9.07 8.72
C GLN A 32 11.15 8.72 9.70
N ASN A 33 10.79 8.42 10.94
CA ASN A 33 11.70 8.19 12.05
C ASN A 33 11.35 6.86 12.74
N PRO A 34 11.80 5.71 12.18
CA PRO A 34 11.49 4.38 12.70
C PRO A 34 11.98 4.12 14.13
N GLU A 35 12.88 4.93 14.66
CA GLU A 35 13.26 4.93 16.06
C GLU A 35 12.06 5.17 17.01
N LEU A 36 11.01 5.88 16.52
CA LEU A 36 9.76 6.13 17.26
C LEU A 36 8.78 4.93 17.23
N VAL A 37 9.08 3.89 16.46
CA VAL A 37 8.28 2.66 16.45
C VAL A 37 8.50 1.92 17.77
N PRO A 38 7.41 1.45 18.44
CA PRO A 38 7.54 0.69 19.68
C PRO A 38 8.43 -0.55 19.53
N ASP A 39 9.23 -0.86 20.57
CA ASP A 39 10.17 -1.99 20.53
C ASP A 39 9.44 -3.33 20.38
N GLU A 40 8.27 -3.51 21.00
CA GLU A 40 7.41 -4.67 20.78
C GLU A 40 7.13 -4.94 19.28
N ILE A 41 6.84 -3.88 18.52
CA ILE A 41 6.60 -4.01 17.08
C ILE A 41 7.89 -4.32 16.33
N LYS A 42 8.99 -3.65 16.68
CA LYS A 42 10.32 -3.95 16.10
C LYS A 42 10.72 -5.41 16.31
N ASP A 43 10.44 -5.96 17.48
CA ASP A 43 10.75 -7.35 17.81
C ASP A 43 9.87 -8.32 16.99
N ASN A 44 8.56 -8.06 16.89
CA ASN A 44 7.68 -8.87 16.05
C ASN A 44 8.11 -8.87 14.58
N LEU A 45 8.55 -7.72 14.07
CA LEU A 45 8.98 -7.59 12.67
C LEU A 45 10.19 -8.45 12.30
N LYS A 46 10.99 -8.92 13.26
CA LYS A 46 12.14 -9.80 13.00
C LYS A 46 11.70 -11.16 12.44
N GLU A 47 10.51 -11.62 12.84
CA GLU A 47 9.96 -12.94 12.45
C GLU A 47 8.98 -12.85 11.28
N ILE A 48 8.58 -11.63 10.85
CA ILE A 48 7.56 -11.42 9.83
C ILE A 48 8.22 -11.10 8.48
N SER A 49 7.88 -11.86 7.44
CA SER A 49 8.33 -11.60 6.07
C SER A 49 7.71 -10.34 5.50
N LEU A 50 8.43 -9.64 4.59
CA LEU A 50 7.94 -8.48 3.84
C LEU A 50 6.70 -8.79 2.95
N TRP A 51 6.43 -10.06 2.67
CA TRP A 51 5.33 -10.51 1.82
C TRP A 51 4.15 -11.07 2.61
N GLU A 52 4.31 -11.19 3.91
CA GLU A 52 3.30 -11.71 4.81
C GLU A 52 2.22 -10.66 5.07
N THR A 53 0.96 -11.07 5.09
CA THR A 53 -0.19 -10.19 5.35
C THR A 53 -0.40 -9.99 6.86
N ASP A 54 0.66 -9.59 7.56
CA ASP A 54 0.62 -9.25 8.97
C ASP A 54 0.53 -7.73 9.17
N PRO A 55 -0.39 -7.22 10.02
CA PRO A 55 -0.58 -5.79 10.26
C PRO A 55 0.68 -5.04 10.70
N ASN A 56 1.64 -5.70 11.37
CA ASN A 56 2.90 -5.08 11.75
C ASN A 56 3.71 -4.60 10.53
N ASN A 57 3.51 -5.19 9.35
CA ASN A 57 4.14 -4.75 8.11
C ASN A 57 3.72 -3.32 7.68
N LEU A 58 2.65 -2.75 8.25
CA LEU A 58 2.33 -1.33 8.07
C LEU A 58 3.47 -0.42 8.56
N PHE A 59 4.20 -0.82 9.61
CA PHE A 59 5.34 -0.08 10.13
C PHE A 59 6.59 -0.15 9.23
N ARG A 60 6.62 -1.10 8.27
CA ARG A 60 7.66 -1.18 7.24
C ARG A 60 7.38 -0.31 6.00
N ILE A 61 6.40 0.58 6.05
CA ILE A 61 6.15 1.57 5.00
C ILE A 61 7.12 2.75 5.20
N THR A 62 8.39 2.52 4.92
CA THR A 62 9.46 3.52 5.07
C THR A 62 10.63 3.26 4.12
N TRP A 63 11.34 4.31 3.70
CA TRP A 63 12.58 4.23 2.93
C TRP A 63 13.78 3.73 3.76
N LYS A 64 13.60 3.58 5.07
CA LYS A 64 14.65 3.22 6.02
C LYS A 64 14.67 1.73 6.39
N ASN A 65 13.92 0.88 5.69
CA ASN A 65 13.99 -0.57 5.91
C ASN A 65 15.35 -1.12 5.53
N GLU A 66 15.89 -1.96 6.39
CA GLU A 66 17.11 -2.70 6.08
C GLU A 66 16.85 -3.91 5.18
N PRO A 67 17.84 -4.30 4.35
CA PRO A 67 17.83 -5.59 3.68
C PRO A 67 17.67 -6.73 4.70
N VAL A 68 16.97 -7.81 4.30
CA VAL A 68 16.84 -9.02 5.13
C VAL A 68 18.22 -9.58 5.53
N SER A 69 19.22 -9.46 4.64
CA SER A 69 20.61 -9.84 4.92
C SER A 69 21.28 -9.06 6.07
N LYS A 70 20.68 -7.94 6.49
CA LYS A 70 21.11 -7.13 7.66
C LYS A 70 20.17 -7.26 8.85
N GLY A 71 19.26 -8.23 8.84
CA GLY A 71 18.29 -8.45 9.92
C GLY A 71 16.87 -7.96 9.64
N GLY A 72 16.63 -7.21 8.55
CA GLY A 72 15.29 -6.76 8.17
C GLY A 72 14.67 -5.71 9.09
N GLY A 73 15.48 -5.03 9.90
CA GLY A 73 15.09 -3.93 10.77
C GLY A 73 15.06 -2.57 10.05
N PHE A 74 15.39 -1.53 10.79
CA PHE A 74 15.43 -0.15 10.30
C PHE A 74 16.85 0.42 10.32
N GLY A 75 17.21 1.16 9.28
CA GLY A 75 18.52 1.80 9.13
C GLY A 75 18.43 3.15 8.44
N ASN A 76 19.38 3.44 7.57
CA ASN A 76 19.38 4.64 6.76
C ASN A 76 18.56 4.46 5.48
N VAL A 77 18.20 5.58 4.83
CA VAL A 77 17.55 5.57 3.52
C VAL A 77 18.40 4.79 2.51
N ASN A 78 17.80 3.82 1.85
CA ASN A 78 18.48 3.04 0.82
C ASN A 78 18.54 3.81 -0.49
N TYR A 79 19.72 4.12 -0.94
CA TYR A 79 19.95 4.76 -2.24
C TYR A 79 21.28 4.32 -2.86
N MET A 80 21.40 4.56 -4.15
CA MET A 80 22.67 4.46 -4.88
C MET A 80 22.93 5.75 -5.64
N VAL A 81 24.21 6.09 -5.76
CA VAL A 81 24.66 7.20 -6.62
C VAL A 81 25.09 6.61 -7.95
N ILE A 82 24.55 7.11 -9.04
CA ILE A 82 24.98 6.73 -10.39
C ILE A 82 26.16 7.63 -10.76
N PRO A 83 27.36 7.06 -10.99
CA PRO A 83 28.55 7.83 -11.32
C PRO A 83 28.39 8.57 -12.65
N SER A 84 29.07 9.72 -12.78
CA SER A 84 29.06 10.52 -14.01
C SER A 84 29.63 9.78 -15.22
N GLU A 85 30.53 8.84 -14.99
CA GLU A 85 31.13 7.98 -16.02
C GLU A 85 30.09 7.06 -16.66
N LEU A 86 29.07 6.64 -15.91
CA LEU A 86 27.97 5.84 -16.43
C LEU A 86 26.81 6.68 -16.98
N SER A 87 26.53 7.81 -16.32
CA SER A 87 25.37 8.64 -16.70
C SER A 87 25.70 9.60 -17.86
N GLY A 88 26.96 9.92 -18.09
CA GLY A 88 27.40 10.91 -19.09
C GLY A 88 27.05 12.36 -18.73
N VAL A 89 26.53 12.62 -17.54
CA VAL A 89 26.14 13.96 -17.08
C VAL A 89 26.91 14.36 -15.83
N LYS A 90 27.17 15.67 -15.67
CA LYS A 90 27.87 16.21 -14.48
C LYS A 90 26.97 16.25 -13.22
N ALA A 91 25.66 16.19 -13.40
CA ALA A 91 24.73 16.21 -12.28
C ALA A 91 24.85 14.92 -11.45
N LYS A 92 24.75 15.05 -10.13
CA LYS A 92 24.67 13.90 -9.22
C LYS A 92 23.30 13.26 -9.33
N ILE A 93 23.25 12.01 -9.83
CA ILE A 93 22.01 11.23 -9.95
C ILE A 93 21.94 10.29 -8.75
N ILE A 94 20.85 10.38 -7.97
CA ILE A 94 20.58 9.52 -6.83
C ILE A 94 19.34 8.69 -7.13
N ALA A 95 19.48 7.37 -7.11
CA ALA A 95 18.38 6.43 -7.25
C ALA A 95 17.98 5.88 -5.87
N LEU A 96 16.74 6.12 -5.44
CA LEU A 96 16.19 5.54 -4.23
C LEU A 96 15.82 4.06 -4.47
N ILE A 97 16.14 3.20 -3.51
CA ILE A 97 15.92 1.76 -3.62
C ILE A 97 14.69 1.36 -2.82
N GLY A 98 13.57 1.11 -3.51
CA GLY A 98 12.30 0.70 -2.90
C GLY A 98 12.13 -0.82 -2.70
N LYS A 99 13.16 -1.62 -2.98
CA LYS A 99 13.11 -3.10 -2.93
C LYS A 99 12.72 -3.63 -1.54
N TRP A 100 13.06 -2.91 -0.48
CA TRP A 100 12.87 -3.34 0.90
C TRP A 100 11.55 -2.90 1.53
N PHE A 101 10.69 -2.26 0.76
CA PHE A 101 9.30 -2.08 1.16
C PHE A 101 8.54 -3.42 1.09
N PRO A 102 7.47 -3.60 1.89
CA PRO A 102 6.52 -4.68 1.66
C PRO A 102 6.10 -4.72 0.18
N THR A 103 5.87 -5.88 -0.39
CA THR A 103 5.61 -6.10 -1.83
C THR A 103 6.77 -5.72 -2.77
N GLY A 104 7.94 -5.36 -2.26
CA GLY A 104 9.10 -4.96 -3.04
C GLY A 104 8.97 -3.62 -3.76
N ALA A 105 7.98 -2.78 -3.38
CA ALA A 105 7.73 -1.50 -4.03
C ALA A 105 7.21 -0.42 -3.07
N HIS A 106 7.69 0.81 -3.23
CA HIS A 106 7.29 1.97 -2.41
C HIS A 106 5.80 2.37 -2.55
N LYS A 107 5.08 1.79 -3.52
CA LYS A 107 3.66 2.10 -3.77
C LYS A 107 2.74 1.74 -2.60
N VAL A 108 3.15 0.87 -1.69
CA VAL A 108 2.46 0.64 -0.41
C VAL A 108 2.33 1.93 0.41
N GLY A 109 3.32 2.83 0.34
CA GLY A 109 3.24 4.14 0.99
C GLY A 109 2.22 5.07 0.35
N ALA A 110 2.16 5.10 -0.98
CA ALA A 110 1.17 5.89 -1.71
C ALA A 110 -0.27 5.42 -1.39
N THR A 111 -0.51 4.11 -1.41
CA THR A 111 -1.83 3.54 -1.11
C THR A 111 -2.23 3.69 0.36
N TYR A 112 -1.27 3.56 1.28
CA TYR A 112 -1.49 3.89 2.69
C TYR A 112 -1.91 5.36 2.86
N GLY A 113 -1.19 6.28 2.21
CA GLY A 113 -1.50 7.71 2.25
C GLY A 113 -2.85 8.08 1.65
N CYS A 114 -3.40 7.27 0.74
CA CYS A 114 -4.75 7.44 0.21
C CYS A 114 -5.82 6.85 1.14
N LEU A 115 -5.59 5.68 1.74
CA LEU A 115 -6.62 4.97 2.50
C LEU A 115 -6.75 5.45 3.95
N VAL A 116 -5.64 5.63 4.65
CA VAL A 116 -5.66 5.93 6.09
C VAL A 116 -6.32 7.25 6.45
N PRO A 117 -6.13 8.36 5.73
CA PRO A 117 -6.89 9.59 6.01
C PRO A 117 -8.40 9.39 5.93
N ASN A 118 -8.90 8.63 4.96
CA ASN A 118 -10.32 8.32 4.83
C ASN A 118 -10.80 7.41 5.98
N LEU A 119 -10.00 6.42 6.38
CA LEU A 119 -10.30 5.55 7.52
C LEU A 119 -10.38 6.35 8.84
N THR A 120 -9.40 7.23 9.08
CA THR A 120 -9.29 7.98 10.34
C THR A 120 -10.27 9.13 10.46
N THR A 121 -10.85 9.58 9.35
CA THR A 121 -11.93 10.59 9.33
C THR A 121 -13.33 9.98 9.23
N GLY A 122 -13.44 8.65 9.08
CA GLY A 122 -14.72 7.97 8.89
C GLY A 122 -15.34 8.17 7.51
N GLN A 123 -14.56 8.62 6.52
CA GLN A 123 -14.99 8.69 5.11
C GLN A 123 -14.90 7.33 4.41
N PHE A 124 -14.21 6.38 5.01
CA PHE A 124 -14.13 4.98 4.62
C PHE A 124 -14.42 4.09 5.83
N SER A 125 -15.26 3.07 5.63
CA SER A 125 -15.55 2.06 6.65
C SER A 125 -15.24 0.66 6.10
N PRO A 126 -14.31 -0.09 6.71
CA PRO A 126 -13.96 -1.44 6.27
C PRO A 126 -15.13 -2.44 6.23
N SER A 127 -16.18 -2.20 7.01
CA SER A 127 -17.37 -3.06 7.06
C SER A 127 -18.39 -2.77 5.95
N GLU A 128 -18.32 -1.59 5.33
CA GLU A 128 -19.33 -1.13 4.38
C GLU A 128 -18.75 -0.84 2.99
N THR A 129 -17.45 -0.54 2.93
CA THR A 129 -16.83 0.04 1.74
C THR A 129 -15.62 -0.79 1.32
N LYS A 130 -15.47 -1.03 0.02
CA LYS A 130 -14.29 -1.64 -0.58
C LYS A 130 -13.35 -0.58 -1.17
N ALA A 131 -12.07 -0.73 -0.94
CA ALA A 131 -11.07 0.15 -1.52
C ALA A 131 -10.72 -0.28 -2.96
N VAL A 132 -10.84 0.61 -3.93
CA VAL A 132 -10.57 0.32 -5.35
C VAL A 132 -9.17 0.78 -5.72
N TRP A 133 -8.39 -0.11 -6.30
CA TRP A 133 -6.99 0.12 -6.66
C TRP A 133 -6.76 -0.08 -8.15
N PRO A 134 -7.01 0.96 -8.98
CA PRO A 134 -6.82 0.91 -10.42
C PRO A 134 -5.36 1.14 -10.79
N SER A 135 -4.71 0.18 -11.44
CA SER A 135 -3.34 0.36 -11.93
C SER A 135 -2.87 -0.82 -12.77
N THR A 136 -1.97 -0.55 -13.70
CA THR A 136 -1.26 -1.60 -14.44
C THR A 136 -0.18 -2.33 -13.61
N GLY A 137 0.07 -1.93 -12.35
CA GLY A 137 1.23 -2.49 -11.67
C GLY A 137 1.27 -2.34 -10.15
N ASN A 138 2.36 -1.73 -9.67
CA ASN A 138 2.71 -1.71 -8.25
C ASN A 138 1.72 -0.96 -7.35
N TYR A 139 0.97 0.01 -7.88
CA TYR A 139 -0.04 0.72 -7.09
C TYR A 139 -1.21 -0.21 -6.74
N CYS A 140 -1.74 -0.95 -7.71
CA CYS A 140 -2.78 -1.95 -7.49
C CYS A 140 -2.32 -3.01 -6.46
N ARG A 141 -1.12 -3.56 -6.63
CA ARG A 141 -0.53 -4.52 -5.68
C ARG A 141 -0.37 -3.93 -4.27
N GLY A 142 0.17 -2.71 -4.20
CA GLY A 142 0.35 -2.01 -2.94
C GLY A 142 -0.97 -1.75 -2.22
N GLY A 143 -2.00 -1.36 -2.97
CA GLY A 143 -3.33 -1.09 -2.45
C GLY A 143 -4.04 -2.33 -1.92
N ALA A 144 -4.07 -3.42 -2.68
CA ALA A 144 -4.62 -4.69 -2.23
C ALA A 144 -3.90 -5.19 -0.97
N TYR A 145 -2.56 -5.06 -0.93
CA TYR A 145 -1.77 -5.45 0.23
C TYR A 145 -2.10 -4.60 1.47
N VAL A 146 -2.07 -3.27 1.34
CA VAL A 146 -2.41 -2.37 2.46
C VAL A 146 -3.83 -2.61 2.95
N SER A 147 -4.80 -2.80 2.04
CA SER A 147 -6.18 -3.15 2.42
C SER A 147 -6.23 -4.44 3.22
N SER A 148 -5.53 -5.48 2.77
CA SER A 148 -5.45 -6.77 3.48
C SER A 148 -4.84 -6.61 4.88
N LEU A 149 -3.75 -5.83 5.03
CA LEU A 149 -3.13 -5.55 6.35
C LEU A 149 -4.10 -4.81 7.29
N MET A 150 -5.00 -4.01 6.74
CA MET A 150 -6.00 -3.26 7.52
C MET A 150 -7.33 -4.01 7.66
N GLY A 151 -7.40 -5.26 7.19
CA GLY A 151 -8.62 -6.07 7.25
C GLY A 151 -9.77 -5.48 6.43
N CYS A 152 -9.44 -4.76 5.35
CA CYS A 152 -10.40 -4.15 4.44
C CYS A 152 -10.53 -4.96 3.16
N ASP A 153 -11.73 -5.11 2.65
CA ASP A 153 -11.93 -5.63 1.30
C ASP A 153 -11.43 -4.64 0.24
N SER A 154 -10.92 -5.18 -0.85
CA SER A 154 -10.43 -4.36 -1.96
C SER A 154 -10.81 -4.92 -3.33
N ILE A 155 -10.86 -4.01 -4.32
CA ILE A 155 -11.05 -4.33 -5.73
C ILE A 155 -9.77 -3.92 -6.46
N ALA A 156 -9.11 -4.89 -7.05
CA ALA A 156 -7.94 -4.67 -7.90
C ALA A 156 -8.39 -4.55 -9.36
N ILE A 157 -8.09 -3.43 -10.03
CA ILE A 157 -8.40 -3.25 -11.46
C ILE A 157 -7.08 -3.21 -12.24
N LEU A 158 -6.89 -4.14 -13.17
CA LEU A 158 -5.67 -4.22 -13.97
C LEU A 158 -5.94 -4.85 -15.35
N PRO A 159 -5.07 -4.60 -16.35
CA PRO A 159 -5.22 -5.20 -17.67
C PRO A 159 -5.11 -6.74 -17.65
N GLU A 160 -5.84 -7.41 -18.52
CA GLU A 160 -5.89 -8.88 -18.62
C GLU A 160 -4.55 -9.53 -19.00
N ASN A 161 -3.71 -8.81 -19.78
CA ASN A 161 -2.43 -9.32 -20.28
C ASN A 161 -1.25 -9.07 -19.31
N MET A 162 -1.54 -8.88 -18.01
CA MET A 162 -0.49 -8.81 -16.99
C MET A 162 0.04 -10.21 -16.64
N SER A 163 1.21 -10.27 -15.98
CA SER A 163 1.82 -11.56 -15.64
C SER A 163 0.92 -12.43 -14.75
N ARG A 164 0.90 -13.74 -15.00
CA ARG A 164 0.15 -14.71 -14.21
C ARG A 164 0.47 -14.64 -12.72
N GLU A 165 1.75 -14.52 -12.37
CA GLU A 165 2.21 -14.39 -10.99
C GLU A 165 1.54 -13.23 -10.25
N ARG A 166 1.26 -12.12 -10.95
CA ARG A 166 0.57 -10.96 -10.39
C ARG A 166 -0.88 -11.30 -10.04
N PHE A 167 -1.58 -11.99 -10.93
CA PHE A 167 -2.95 -12.46 -10.67
C PHE A 167 -2.99 -13.48 -9.54
N ASP A 168 -2.09 -14.47 -9.56
CA ASP A 168 -2.01 -15.52 -8.54
C ASP A 168 -1.76 -14.92 -7.14
N TRP A 169 -0.98 -13.85 -7.07
CA TRP A 169 -0.74 -13.15 -5.80
C TRP A 169 -1.95 -12.29 -5.38
N LEU A 170 -2.53 -11.52 -6.30
CA LEU A 170 -3.71 -10.70 -6.02
C LEU A 170 -4.92 -11.54 -5.60
N ASN A 171 -5.13 -12.69 -6.21
CA ASN A 171 -6.20 -13.64 -5.84
C ASN A 171 -6.13 -14.12 -4.38
N LYS A 172 -4.97 -14.01 -3.74
CA LYS A 172 -4.79 -14.39 -2.33
C LYS A 172 -5.18 -13.29 -1.35
N ILE A 173 -5.16 -12.03 -1.78
CA ILE A 173 -5.26 -10.88 -0.86
C ILE A 173 -6.32 -9.85 -1.24
N ALA A 174 -6.72 -9.76 -2.51
CA ALA A 174 -7.80 -8.88 -2.95
C ALA A 174 -9.15 -9.59 -2.80
N GLY A 175 -10.20 -8.86 -2.40
CA GLY A 175 -11.55 -9.41 -2.35
C GLY A 175 -12.16 -9.63 -3.74
N GLU A 176 -11.78 -8.78 -4.71
CA GLU A 176 -12.27 -8.83 -6.09
C GLU A 176 -11.17 -8.40 -7.05
N ILE A 177 -11.11 -9.06 -8.22
CA ILE A 177 -10.23 -8.65 -9.32
C ILE A 177 -11.09 -8.37 -10.55
N ILE A 178 -10.94 -7.18 -11.11
CA ILE A 178 -11.57 -6.77 -12.36
C ILE A 178 -10.48 -6.59 -13.41
N THR A 179 -10.60 -7.33 -14.52
CA THR A 179 -9.69 -7.18 -15.65
C THR A 179 -10.25 -6.21 -16.68
N THR A 180 -9.36 -5.43 -17.29
CA THR A 180 -9.67 -4.58 -18.43
C THR A 180 -8.97 -5.11 -19.68
N PRO A 181 -9.48 -4.86 -20.88
CA PRO A 181 -8.81 -5.29 -22.12
C PRO A 181 -7.41 -4.69 -22.26
N GLY A 182 -6.49 -5.47 -22.83
CA GLY A 182 -5.18 -4.99 -23.24
C GLY A 182 -4.04 -5.24 -22.26
N SER A 183 -3.03 -4.37 -22.29
CA SER A 183 -1.75 -4.51 -21.60
C SER A 183 -1.44 -3.29 -20.71
N GLU A 184 -0.20 -3.18 -20.22
CA GLU A 184 0.28 -2.06 -19.39
C GLU A 184 0.03 -0.68 -20.01
N SER A 185 -0.07 -0.56 -21.33
CA SER A 185 -0.31 0.70 -22.02
C SER A 185 -1.79 1.11 -22.10
N ASN A 186 -2.71 0.20 -21.74
CA ASN A 186 -4.15 0.42 -21.82
C ASN A 186 -4.70 1.09 -20.54
N VAL A 187 -4.25 2.30 -20.27
CA VAL A 187 -4.63 3.05 -19.06
C VAL A 187 -6.07 3.61 -19.18
N LYS A 188 -6.51 3.93 -20.40
CA LYS A 188 -7.86 4.47 -20.64
C LYS A 188 -8.95 3.50 -20.18
N GLU A 189 -8.81 2.23 -20.51
CA GLU A 189 -9.77 1.17 -20.15
C GLU A 189 -9.92 1.02 -18.62
N ILE A 190 -8.83 1.24 -17.90
CA ILE A 190 -8.85 1.28 -16.41
C ILE A 190 -9.66 2.48 -15.91
N PHE A 191 -9.45 3.67 -16.49
CA PHE A 191 -10.21 4.86 -16.11
C PHE A 191 -11.70 4.72 -16.44
N ASP A 192 -12.03 4.19 -17.63
CA ASP A 192 -13.41 3.95 -18.03
C ASP A 192 -14.10 2.98 -17.05
N LYS A 193 -13.41 1.92 -16.62
CA LYS A 193 -13.91 0.99 -15.61
C LYS A 193 -14.12 1.65 -14.24
N CYS A 194 -13.24 2.56 -13.83
CA CYS A 194 -13.42 3.32 -12.59
C CYS A 194 -14.67 4.21 -12.65
N ILE A 195 -14.90 4.87 -13.80
CA ILE A 195 -16.10 5.71 -14.01
C ILE A 195 -17.36 4.84 -13.98
N GLU A 196 -17.35 3.69 -14.65
CA GLU A 196 -18.46 2.72 -14.62
C GLU A 196 -18.78 2.30 -13.18
N LEU A 197 -17.78 1.87 -12.43
CA LEU A 197 -17.96 1.43 -11.04
C LEU A 197 -18.50 2.55 -10.16
N LYS A 198 -17.97 3.77 -10.30
CA LYS A 198 -18.44 4.93 -9.54
C LYS A 198 -19.91 5.28 -9.80
N ASN A 199 -20.40 4.96 -11.00
CA ASN A 199 -21.79 5.23 -11.38
C ASN A 199 -22.74 4.09 -11.05
N THR A 200 -22.23 2.90 -10.75
CA THR A 200 -23.03 1.67 -10.56
C THR A 200 -22.92 1.06 -9.17
N ARG A 201 -21.96 1.54 -8.34
CA ARG A 201 -21.70 1.02 -6.98
C ARG A 201 -21.58 2.17 -5.99
N ASP A 202 -22.20 2.03 -4.85
CA ASP A 202 -22.15 2.93 -3.70
C ASP A 202 -21.29 2.40 -2.54
N ASP A 203 -20.88 1.12 -2.64
CA ASP A 203 -20.05 0.41 -1.66
C ASP A 203 -18.53 0.53 -1.90
N ILE A 204 -18.07 1.54 -2.63
CA ILE A 204 -16.66 1.66 -3.02
C ILE A 204 -16.05 3.04 -2.74
N LEU A 205 -14.74 3.02 -2.47
CA LEU A 205 -13.86 4.19 -2.45
C LEU A 205 -12.79 4.03 -3.55
N ILE A 206 -12.71 4.97 -4.52
CA ILE A 206 -11.73 4.98 -5.62
C ILE A 206 -10.70 6.08 -5.37
#